data_e240215f4816c7ac47c27e519a4dffbf
#
_entry.id   e240215f4816c7ac47c27e519a4dffbf
#
_cell.length_a   1.000
_cell.length_b   1.000
_cell.length_c   1.000
_cell.angle_alpha   90.00
_cell.angle_beta   90.00
_cell.angle_gamma   90.00
#
_symmetry.space_group_name_H-M   'P 1'
#
loop_
_entity.id
_entity.type
_entity.pdbx_description
1 polymer ?
#
loop_
_entity_poly.entity_id
_entity_poly.type
_entity_poly.pdbx_seq_one_letter_code
_entity_poly.pdbx_strand_id
1 'polypeptide(L)'
;MSHEFELINGYAWKSEIVGVLKGLGFTEEEFSKQISTLSGGQKTRVSLGKLLLTNPDIILLDEPTNHLDMSSIAWLETYLLNYRGAVLIVAHDRYFLDKIVSKVIELDNGHAVVYSGNYTAYSEKRAQMRAIQMKAYLNQQQEIKHQEAVIEKLKSFNREKSIKRAESREKMLDKIEVLEKPTEVNDAMDIRLEPNILSGNDVLTVNGLAKSFGSQTLFTDLSFDVKRGERVAIIGDNGTGKTTILKIINGLVEPDDGEIILGSRVHIGYYDQDHQVLHMEKTLFEEISDAYPGMSNTQIRSTLAAFLFTGDDVFKRIGDLSGGERGRVSLAKLMLSEANFLILDEPTNHLDITSKEILENALSHYGGTVLYVSHDRYFINKTATRILDLTGKRMMNYIGNYDYYLEKHEAMMNAHFGTENVESTGGIVGFGASKTGVAAETSNNAAQGSAVDAGGKLDWKAQKEEQARQRKRQNDLKKVEDEIHKLETRDGEIDGLLCDESVFSDVAKLMELNKEKEEIAGKLETLYEKWEELAE
;
A
#
# COMPACT_ATOMS: atom_id res chain seq x y z
N MET A 1 8.29 -13.37 52.34
CA MET A 1 7.48 -12.15 52.08
C MET A 1 8.32 -10.92 51.74
N SER A 2 9.21 -10.39 52.63
CA SER A 2 10.00 -9.18 52.26
C SER A 2 10.95 -9.40 51.08
N HIS A 3 11.65 -10.54 51.06
CA HIS A 3 12.57 -10.88 49.97
C HIS A 3 11.87 -11.18 48.62
N GLU A 4 10.70 -11.80 48.67
CA GLU A 4 9.88 -11.99 47.48
C GLU A 4 9.32 -10.67 46.94
N PHE A 5 8.95 -9.74 47.83
CA PHE A 5 8.49 -8.41 47.48
C PHE A 5 9.61 -7.57 46.87
N GLU A 6 10.85 -7.74 47.31
CA GLU A 6 12.03 -7.12 46.68
C GLU A 6 12.34 -7.74 45.31
N LEU A 7 12.25 -9.08 45.18
CA LEU A 7 12.48 -9.78 43.91
C LEU A 7 11.50 -9.36 42.79
N ILE A 8 10.24 -9.08 43.13
CA ILE A 8 9.22 -8.59 42.21
C ILE A 8 9.22 -7.06 42.05
N ASN A 9 10.25 -6.37 42.54
CA ASN A 9 10.37 -4.90 42.53
C ASN A 9 9.15 -4.20 43.17
N GLY A 10 8.57 -4.80 44.21
CA GLY A 10 7.29 -4.39 44.79
C GLY A 10 7.23 -2.96 45.35
N TYR A 11 8.36 -2.29 45.53
CA TYR A 11 8.39 -0.85 45.92
C TYR A 11 8.21 0.10 44.73
N ALA A 12 8.47 -0.34 43.49
CA ALA A 12 8.42 0.49 42.29
C ALA A 12 7.03 0.57 41.65
N TRP A 13 6.03 -0.21 42.09
CA TRP A 13 4.72 -0.33 41.45
C TRP A 13 4.04 1.01 41.20
N LYS A 14 4.14 1.97 42.11
CA LYS A 14 3.54 3.31 41.93
C LYS A 14 4.22 4.09 40.80
N SER A 15 5.54 4.04 40.75
CA SER A 15 6.33 4.69 39.71
C SER A 15 6.10 4.05 38.35
N GLU A 16 5.94 2.72 38.29
CA GLU A 16 5.63 1.99 37.05
C GLU A 16 4.25 2.39 36.52
N ILE A 17 3.21 2.43 37.40
CA ILE A 17 1.87 2.87 37.01
C ILE A 17 1.91 4.32 36.48
N VAL A 18 2.56 5.23 37.20
CA VAL A 18 2.69 6.62 36.79
C VAL A 18 3.44 6.73 35.45
N GLY A 19 4.53 5.97 35.28
CA GLY A 19 5.31 5.93 34.06
C GLY A 19 4.49 5.47 32.85
N VAL A 20 3.73 4.37 33.02
CA VAL A 20 2.86 3.83 31.94
C VAL A 20 1.72 4.81 31.62
N LEU A 21 1.07 5.42 32.61
CA LEU A 21 0.00 6.36 32.36
C LEU A 21 0.50 7.63 31.67
N LYS A 22 1.65 8.20 32.11
CA LYS A 22 2.29 9.34 31.43
C LYS A 22 2.68 8.97 30.00
N GLY A 23 3.28 7.81 29.79
CA GLY A 23 3.66 7.32 28.48
C GLY A 23 2.46 7.12 27.53
N LEU A 24 1.29 6.81 28.05
CA LEU A 24 0.04 6.72 27.31
C LEU A 24 -0.70 8.07 27.19
N GLY A 25 -0.05 9.20 27.52
CA GLY A 25 -0.57 10.54 27.31
C GLY A 25 -1.59 11.01 28.37
N PHE A 26 -1.57 10.45 29.58
CA PHE A 26 -2.40 10.96 30.69
C PHE A 26 -1.61 11.98 31.52
N THR A 27 -2.27 13.07 31.87
CA THR A 27 -1.72 14.08 32.80
C THR A 27 -1.93 13.65 34.25
N GLU A 28 -1.12 14.16 35.18
CA GLU A 28 -1.26 13.83 36.61
C GLU A 28 -2.63 14.19 37.18
N GLU A 29 -3.26 15.25 36.66
CA GLU A 29 -4.61 15.67 37.04
C GLU A 29 -5.68 14.63 36.66
N GLU A 30 -5.42 13.87 35.59
CA GLU A 30 -6.35 12.85 35.09
C GLU A 30 -6.27 11.53 35.89
N PHE A 31 -5.21 11.30 36.66
CA PHE A 31 -5.05 10.06 37.42
C PHE A 31 -6.14 9.85 38.48
N SER A 32 -6.76 10.93 38.95
CA SER A 32 -7.84 10.91 39.93
C SER A 32 -9.24 10.79 39.30
N LYS A 33 -9.36 10.88 37.96
CA LYS A 33 -10.66 10.78 37.26
C LYS A 33 -11.27 9.38 37.39
N GLN A 34 -12.58 9.32 37.56
CA GLN A 34 -13.31 8.06 37.51
C GLN A 34 -13.31 7.48 36.09
N ILE A 35 -13.10 6.17 35.94
CA ILE A 35 -13.08 5.48 34.63
C ILE A 35 -14.40 5.68 33.85
N SER A 36 -15.53 5.81 34.54
CA SER A 36 -16.83 6.08 33.92
C SER A 36 -16.87 7.40 33.16
N THR A 37 -16.11 8.41 33.57
CA THR A 37 -16.07 9.74 32.96
C THR A 37 -15.08 9.87 31.81
N LEU A 38 -14.25 8.83 31.58
CA LEU A 38 -13.28 8.81 30.51
C LEU A 38 -13.93 8.58 29.14
N SER A 39 -13.38 9.20 28.11
CA SER A 39 -13.76 8.94 26.72
C SER A 39 -13.44 7.49 26.30
N GLY A 40 -14.02 7.02 25.19
CA GLY A 40 -13.75 5.69 24.64
C GLY A 40 -12.25 5.45 24.43
N GLY A 41 -11.58 6.37 23.76
CA GLY A 41 -10.13 6.28 23.52
C GLY A 41 -9.29 6.31 24.80
N GLN A 42 -9.69 7.11 25.82
CA GLN A 42 -9.02 7.10 27.12
C GLN A 42 -9.21 5.76 27.83
N LYS A 43 -10.40 5.15 27.77
CA LYS A 43 -10.63 3.81 28.33
C LYS A 43 -9.77 2.74 27.67
N THR A 44 -9.62 2.80 26.35
CA THR A 44 -8.75 1.88 25.60
C THR A 44 -7.29 2.03 26.03
N ARG A 45 -6.80 3.26 26.19
CA ARG A 45 -5.44 3.55 26.67
C ARG A 45 -5.21 3.01 28.09
N VAL A 46 -6.18 3.18 29.02
CA VAL A 46 -6.09 2.60 30.37
C VAL A 46 -6.05 1.07 30.32
N SER A 47 -6.86 0.44 29.45
CA SER A 47 -6.86 -1.02 29.28
C SER A 47 -5.53 -1.53 28.75
N LEU A 48 -4.94 -0.83 27.78
CA LEU A 48 -3.60 -1.11 27.27
C LEU A 48 -2.56 -0.99 28.39
N GLY A 49 -2.57 0.10 29.16
CA GLY A 49 -1.66 0.30 30.29
C GLY A 49 -1.77 -0.81 31.35
N LYS A 50 -3.00 -1.24 31.66
CA LYS A 50 -3.22 -2.38 32.56
C LYS A 50 -2.61 -3.67 32.00
N LEU A 51 -2.78 -3.96 30.70
CA LEU A 51 -2.17 -5.14 30.06
C LEU A 51 -0.65 -5.09 30.14
N LEU A 52 -0.04 -3.95 29.81
CA LEU A 52 1.41 -3.78 29.85
C LEU A 52 1.99 -4.00 31.26
N LEU A 53 1.32 -3.47 32.28
CA LEU A 53 1.72 -3.63 33.70
C LEU A 53 1.60 -5.07 34.22
N THR A 54 0.78 -5.95 33.60
CA THR A 54 0.71 -7.37 33.98
C THR A 54 1.93 -8.18 33.55
N ASN A 55 2.71 -7.64 32.59
CA ASN A 55 3.95 -8.23 32.08
C ASN A 55 3.83 -9.74 31.75
N PRO A 56 2.86 -10.17 30.90
CA PRO A 56 2.65 -11.57 30.57
C PRO A 56 3.76 -12.09 29.63
N ASP A 57 3.95 -13.41 29.54
CA ASP A 57 4.93 -14.01 28.60
C ASP A 57 4.63 -13.74 27.14
N ILE A 58 3.34 -13.56 26.79
CA ILE A 58 2.88 -13.29 25.42
C ILE A 58 1.85 -12.15 25.46
N ILE A 59 2.07 -11.12 24.68
CA ILE A 59 1.12 -10.03 24.44
C ILE A 59 0.51 -10.15 23.04
N LEU A 60 -0.81 -10.06 22.96
CA LEU A 60 -1.56 -9.95 21.72
C LEU A 60 -2.14 -8.54 21.64
N LEU A 61 -1.78 -7.79 20.60
CA LEU A 61 -2.23 -6.41 20.37
C LEU A 61 -2.96 -6.33 19.04
N ASP A 62 -4.17 -5.81 19.09
CA ASP A 62 -4.98 -5.53 17.90
C ASP A 62 -5.14 -4.01 17.77
N GLU A 63 -4.58 -3.45 16.69
CA GLU A 63 -4.55 -2.02 16.39
C GLU A 63 -4.17 -1.13 17.58
N PRO A 64 -3.02 -1.36 18.25
CA PRO A 64 -2.67 -0.67 19.50
C PRO A 64 -2.38 0.83 19.30
N THR A 65 -2.09 1.27 18.08
CA THR A 65 -1.80 2.67 17.74
C THR A 65 -3.07 3.52 17.57
N ASN A 66 -4.23 2.89 17.41
CA ASN A 66 -5.50 3.62 17.30
C ASN A 66 -5.75 4.43 18.58
N HIS A 67 -6.15 5.69 18.40
CA HIS A 67 -6.43 6.65 19.47
C HIS A 67 -5.20 7.11 20.29
N LEU A 68 -3.99 6.72 19.90
CA LEU A 68 -2.75 7.25 20.45
C LEU A 68 -2.27 8.45 19.61
N ASP A 69 -1.71 9.46 20.30
CA ASP A 69 -0.94 10.51 19.65
C ASP A 69 0.49 10.06 19.35
N MET A 70 1.22 10.86 18.60
CA MET A 70 2.57 10.49 18.15
C MET A 70 3.53 10.28 19.32
N SER A 71 3.39 11.05 20.41
CA SER A 71 4.21 10.92 21.62
C SER A 71 3.94 9.59 22.34
N SER A 72 2.68 9.22 22.49
CA SER A 72 2.26 7.93 23.11
C SER A 72 2.67 6.75 22.24
N ILE A 73 2.59 6.86 20.91
CA ILE A 73 3.07 5.82 20.00
C ILE A 73 4.59 5.62 20.15
N ALA A 74 5.37 6.72 20.17
CA ALA A 74 6.82 6.64 20.35
C ALA A 74 7.22 6.00 21.71
N TRP A 75 6.46 6.31 22.76
CA TRP A 75 6.65 5.66 24.07
C TRP A 75 6.33 4.15 24.00
N LEU A 76 5.19 3.77 23.38
CA LEU A 76 4.79 2.37 23.22
C LEU A 76 5.83 1.58 22.42
N GLU A 77 6.37 2.15 21.35
CA GLU A 77 7.47 1.58 20.57
C GLU A 77 8.67 1.25 21.47
N THR A 78 9.09 2.23 22.26
CA THR A 78 10.24 2.06 23.19
C THR A 78 9.95 0.98 24.22
N TYR A 79 8.73 0.94 24.74
CA TYR A 79 8.31 -0.08 25.71
C TYR A 79 8.36 -1.49 25.11
N LEU A 80 7.77 -1.68 23.90
CA LEU A 80 7.69 -2.98 23.24
C LEU A 80 9.06 -3.48 22.75
N LEU A 81 9.96 -2.59 22.33
CA LEU A 81 11.34 -2.94 21.97
C LEU A 81 12.12 -3.51 23.16
N ASN A 82 11.82 -3.06 24.37
CA ASN A 82 12.45 -3.53 25.60
C ASN A 82 11.69 -4.68 26.27
N TYR A 83 10.56 -5.11 25.69
CA TYR A 83 9.74 -6.18 26.25
C TYR A 83 10.43 -7.53 26.11
N ARG A 84 10.45 -8.31 27.19
CA ARG A 84 11.17 -9.61 27.22
C ARG A 84 10.34 -10.78 26.70
N GLY A 85 9.02 -10.66 26.73
CA GLY A 85 8.09 -11.68 26.25
C GLY A 85 7.90 -11.64 24.74
N ALA A 86 7.08 -12.53 24.21
CA ALA A 86 6.68 -12.53 22.81
C ALA A 86 5.55 -11.51 22.58
N VAL A 87 5.62 -10.78 21.46
CA VAL A 87 4.59 -9.81 21.08
C VAL A 87 4.05 -10.17 19.71
N LEU A 88 2.74 -10.37 19.59
CA LEU A 88 2.03 -10.54 18.33
C LEU A 88 1.13 -9.33 18.12
N ILE A 89 1.33 -8.65 17.00
CA ILE A 89 0.68 -7.37 16.70
C ILE A 89 -0.08 -7.49 15.38
N VAL A 90 -1.33 -7.05 15.38
CA VAL A 90 -2.08 -6.70 14.18
C VAL A 90 -2.13 -5.18 14.12
N ALA A 91 -1.58 -4.56 13.08
CA ALA A 91 -1.58 -3.11 12.92
C ALA A 91 -1.50 -2.68 11.45
N HIS A 92 -2.06 -1.51 11.17
CA HIS A 92 -2.00 -0.84 9.87
C HIS A 92 -1.05 0.36 9.86
N ASP A 93 -0.33 0.60 10.95
CA ASP A 93 0.75 1.60 11.02
C ASP A 93 2.08 0.98 10.57
N ARG A 94 2.46 1.28 9.33
CA ARG A 94 3.68 0.74 8.71
C ARG A 94 4.96 1.21 9.40
N TYR A 95 4.99 2.43 9.91
CA TYR A 95 6.13 2.99 10.62
C TYR A 95 6.35 2.29 11.97
N PHE A 96 5.25 2.05 12.69
CA PHE A 96 5.25 1.30 13.94
C PHE A 96 5.71 -0.15 13.72
N LEU A 97 5.18 -0.83 12.71
CA LEU A 97 5.59 -2.19 12.36
C LEU A 97 7.07 -2.24 11.96
N ASP A 98 7.54 -1.29 11.15
CA ASP A 98 8.93 -1.27 10.69
C ASP A 98 9.95 -1.17 11.83
N LYS A 99 9.57 -0.47 12.90
CA LYS A 99 10.44 -0.25 14.06
C LYS A 99 10.47 -1.41 15.03
N ILE A 100 9.34 -2.12 15.22
CA ILE A 100 9.19 -3.11 16.30
C ILE A 100 9.32 -4.54 15.81
N VAL A 101 8.77 -4.89 14.63
CA VAL A 101 8.63 -6.27 14.25
C VAL A 101 9.92 -6.84 13.65
N SER A 102 10.22 -8.10 13.99
CA SER A 102 11.32 -8.88 13.39
C SER A 102 10.84 -9.92 12.39
N LYS A 103 9.53 -10.18 12.35
CA LYS A 103 8.86 -11.10 11.41
C LYS A 103 7.49 -10.54 11.07
N VAL A 104 7.07 -10.71 9.82
CA VAL A 104 5.73 -10.37 9.34
C VAL A 104 5.04 -11.63 8.86
N ILE A 105 3.80 -11.83 9.29
CA ILE A 105 2.93 -12.92 8.82
C ILE A 105 1.84 -12.27 7.97
N GLU A 106 1.87 -12.54 6.66
CA GLU A 106 0.84 -12.11 5.73
C GLU A 106 -0.25 -13.16 5.65
N LEU A 107 -1.50 -12.74 5.82
CA LEU A 107 -2.69 -13.58 5.62
C LEU A 107 -3.40 -13.11 4.37
N ASP A 108 -3.42 -13.92 3.32
CA ASP A 108 -4.10 -13.62 2.07
C ASP A 108 -4.82 -14.88 1.54
N ASN A 109 -6.11 -14.73 1.19
CA ASN A 109 -6.96 -15.79 0.62
C ASN A 109 -6.88 -17.14 1.35
N GLY A 110 -6.80 -17.11 2.69
CA GLY A 110 -6.72 -18.33 3.52
C GLY A 110 -5.33 -18.94 3.62
N HIS A 111 -4.32 -18.33 3.00
CA HIS A 111 -2.91 -18.73 3.10
C HIS A 111 -2.16 -17.80 4.05
N ALA A 112 -1.22 -18.38 4.82
CA ALA A 112 -0.32 -17.64 5.70
C ALA A 112 1.11 -17.76 5.19
N VAL A 113 1.76 -16.63 4.93
CA VAL A 113 3.16 -16.58 4.49
C VAL A 113 3.98 -15.80 5.52
N VAL A 114 5.11 -16.38 5.94
CA VAL A 114 5.99 -15.78 6.95
C VAL A 114 7.20 -15.15 6.28
N TYR A 115 7.43 -13.88 6.56
CA TYR A 115 8.59 -13.12 6.10
C TYR A 115 9.48 -12.75 7.29
N SER A 116 10.77 -13.03 7.19
CA SER A 116 11.75 -12.56 8.17
C SER A 116 12.21 -11.15 7.82
N GLY A 117 12.25 -10.27 8.83
CA GLY A 117 12.62 -8.87 8.71
C GLY A 117 11.49 -7.95 9.21
N ASN A 118 11.73 -6.64 9.12
CA ASN A 118 10.77 -5.59 9.43
C ASN A 118 9.76 -5.39 8.27
N TYR A 119 8.89 -4.40 8.41
CA TYR A 119 7.86 -4.13 7.39
C TYR A 119 8.46 -3.73 6.03
N THR A 120 9.52 -2.92 6.01
CA THR A 120 10.20 -2.52 4.76
C THR A 120 10.76 -3.74 4.03
N ALA A 121 11.48 -4.61 4.72
CA ALA A 121 12.02 -5.84 4.14
C ALA A 121 10.90 -6.80 3.64
N TYR A 122 9.77 -6.86 4.34
CA TYR A 122 8.58 -7.58 3.91
C TYR A 122 8.02 -7.00 2.61
N SER A 123 7.81 -5.67 2.55
CA SER A 123 7.25 -4.97 1.39
C SER A 123 8.08 -5.20 0.12
N GLU A 124 9.41 -5.12 0.23
CA GLU A 124 10.33 -5.40 -0.88
C GLU A 124 10.24 -6.85 -1.37
N LYS A 125 10.27 -7.82 -0.43
CA LYS A 125 10.14 -9.24 -0.76
C LYS A 125 8.79 -9.56 -1.40
N ARG A 126 7.72 -8.98 -0.87
CA ARG A 126 6.36 -9.12 -1.41
C ARG A 126 6.28 -8.59 -2.84
N ALA A 127 6.83 -7.40 -3.10
CA ALA A 127 6.86 -6.81 -4.44
C ALA A 127 7.64 -7.69 -5.42
N GLN A 128 8.80 -8.23 -5.02
CA GLN A 128 9.59 -9.16 -5.84
C GLN A 128 8.82 -10.47 -6.13
N MET A 129 8.23 -11.09 -5.11
CA MET A 129 7.42 -12.31 -5.26
C MET A 129 6.23 -12.09 -6.21
N ARG A 130 5.51 -10.97 -6.04
CA ARG A 130 4.39 -10.59 -6.91
C ARG A 130 4.84 -10.38 -8.37
N ALA A 131 5.97 -9.71 -8.59
CA ALA A 131 6.54 -9.53 -9.93
C ALA A 131 6.89 -10.87 -10.60
N ILE A 132 7.44 -11.82 -9.83
CA ILE A 132 7.75 -13.18 -10.30
C ILE A 132 6.46 -13.93 -10.65
N GLN A 133 5.46 -13.90 -9.77
CA GLN A 133 4.17 -14.55 -9.99
C GLN A 133 3.43 -13.97 -11.21
N MET A 134 3.42 -12.64 -11.36
CA MET A 134 2.82 -11.97 -12.52
C MET A 134 3.51 -12.37 -13.82
N LYS A 135 4.84 -12.41 -13.83
CA LYS A 135 5.62 -12.86 -14.99
C LYS A 135 5.32 -14.33 -15.32
N ALA A 136 5.24 -15.20 -14.32
CA ALA A 136 4.89 -16.61 -14.51
C ALA A 136 3.48 -16.75 -15.10
N TYR A 137 2.50 -16.02 -14.57
CA TYR A 137 1.12 -16.00 -15.08
C TYR A 137 1.07 -15.51 -16.54
N LEU A 138 1.72 -14.38 -16.86
CA LEU A 138 1.74 -13.85 -18.23
C LEU A 138 2.39 -14.82 -19.22
N ASN A 139 3.50 -15.45 -18.83
CA ASN A 139 4.16 -16.46 -19.66
C ASN A 139 3.23 -17.66 -19.91
N GLN A 140 2.56 -18.16 -18.86
CA GLN A 140 1.61 -19.26 -19.00
C GLN A 140 0.41 -18.89 -19.90
N GLN A 141 -0.12 -17.67 -19.75
CA GLN A 141 -1.23 -17.19 -20.59
C GLN A 141 -0.82 -17.05 -22.07
N GLN A 142 0.41 -16.62 -22.34
CA GLN A 142 0.95 -16.57 -23.70
C GLN A 142 1.09 -17.98 -24.29
N GLU A 143 1.60 -18.93 -23.49
CA GLU A 143 1.74 -20.31 -23.92
C GLU A 143 0.39 -20.97 -24.20
N ILE A 144 -0.61 -20.78 -23.31
CA ILE A 144 -1.98 -21.29 -23.52
C ILE A 144 -2.56 -20.74 -24.83
N LYS A 145 -2.49 -19.42 -25.06
CA LYS A 145 -2.98 -18.79 -26.30
C LYS A 145 -2.25 -19.31 -27.54
N HIS A 146 -0.95 -19.52 -27.45
CA HIS A 146 -0.17 -20.10 -28.54
C HIS A 146 -0.63 -21.52 -28.87
N GLN A 147 -0.80 -22.36 -27.85
CA GLN A 147 -1.29 -23.74 -28.02
C GLN A 147 -2.72 -23.78 -28.57
N GLU A 148 -3.63 -22.92 -28.10
CA GLU A 148 -4.98 -22.78 -28.63
C GLU A 148 -4.97 -22.42 -30.12
N ALA A 149 -4.15 -21.45 -30.54
CA ALA A 149 -4.02 -21.03 -31.93
C ALA A 149 -3.48 -22.18 -32.82
N VAL A 150 -2.52 -22.97 -32.31
CA VAL A 150 -1.99 -24.13 -33.03
C VAL A 150 -3.05 -25.24 -33.15
N ILE A 151 -3.83 -25.51 -32.08
CA ILE A 151 -4.94 -26.47 -32.09
C ILE A 151 -6.00 -26.07 -33.13
N GLU A 152 -6.39 -24.78 -33.15
CA GLU A 152 -7.36 -24.25 -34.12
C GLU A 152 -6.87 -24.44 -35.56
N LYS A 153 -5.59 -24.12 -35.81
CA LYS A 153 -4.96 -24.30 -37.11
C LYS A 153 -4.88 -25.79 -37.54
N LEU A 154 -4.56 -26.69 -36.63
CA LEU A 154 -4.55 -28.12 -36.89
C LEU A 154 -5.97 -28.67 -37.21
N LYS A 155 -7.01 -28.17 -36.55
CA LYS A 155 -8.41 -28.50 -36.82
C LYS A 155 -8.87 -27.97 -38.18
N SER A 156 -8.42 -26.80 -38.61
CA SER A 156 -8.79 -26.19 -39.90
C SER A 156 -8.32 -27.01 -41.11
N PHE A 157 -7.21 -27.75 -40.98
CA PHE A 157 -6.72 -28.63 -42.06
C PHE A 157 -7.61 -29.85 -42.37
N ASN A 158 -8.59 -30.15 -41.53
CA ASN A 158 -9.62 -31.22 -41.70
C ASN A 158 -9.09 -32.61 -42.16
N ARG A 159 -7.82 -32.91 -41.84
CA ARG A 159 -7.19 -34.24 -42.10
C ARG A 159 -7.23 -35.08 -40.81
N GLU A 160 -7.51 -36.37 -40.92
CA GLU A 160 -7.64 -37.25 -39.75
C GLU A 160 -6.42 -37.24 -38.82
N LYS A 161 -5.19 -37.25 -39.40
CA LYS A 161 -3.94 -37.12 -38.62
C LYS A 161 -3.83 -35.77 -37.90
N SER A 162 -4.22 -34.64 -38.51
CA SER A 162 -4.19 -33.32 -37.92
C SER A 162 -5.21 -33.18 -36.77
N ILE A 163 -6.38 -33.79 -36.91
CA ILE A 163 -7.42 -33.82 -35.87
C ILE A 163 -6.91 -34.59 -34.64
N LYS A 164 -6.30 -35.80 -34.82
CA LYS A 164 -5.73 -36.57 -33.71
C LYS A 164 -4.61 -35.78 -32.97
N ARG A 165 -3.80 -35.02 -33.70
CA ARG A 165 -2.77 -34.15 -33.11
C ARG A 165 -3.38 -32.99 -32.33
N ALA A 166 -4.45 -32.36 -32.85
CA ALA A 166 -5.20 -31.34 -32.14
C ALA A 166 -5.77 -31.88 -30.83
N GLU A 167 -6.39 -33.06 -30.84
CA GLU A 167 -6.94 -33.71 -29.64
C GLU A 167 -5.85 -34.05 -28.59
N SER A 168 -4.67 -34.49 -29.06
CA SER A 168 -3.54 -34.73 -28.14
C SER A 168 -3.09 -33.46 -27.45
N ARG A 169 -2.96 -32.33 -28.18
CA ARG A 169 -2.61 -31.03 -27.60
C ARG A 169 -3.71 -30.50 -26.68
N GLU A 170 -4.98 -30.65 -26.99
CA GLU A 170 -6.10 -30.32 -26.10
C GLU A 170 -5.99 -31.05 -24.77
N LYS A 171 -5.74 -32.38 -24.81
CA LYS A 171 -5.54 -33.16 -23.58
C LYS A 171 -4.32 -32.74 -22.76
N MET A 172 -3.27 -32.18 -23.41
CA MET A 172 -2.13 -31.59 -22.70
C MET A 172 -2.51 -30.27 -22.08
N LEU A 173 -3.27 -29.44 -22.79
CA LEU A 173 -3.74 -28.14 -22.32
C LEU A 173 -4.69 -28.27 -21.13
N ASP A 174 -5.59 -29.26 -21.16
CA ASP A 174 -6.51 -29.61 -20.06
C ASP A 174 -5.78 -30.08 -18.78
N LYS A 175 -4.54 -30.57 -18.89
CA LYS A 175 -3.72 -30.98 -17.74
C LYS A 175 -2.93 -29.85 -17.11
N ILE A 176 -2.86 -28.66 -17.76
CA ILE A 176 -2.15 -27.52 -17.21
C ILE A 176 -2.97 -26.92 -16.07
N GLU A 177 -2.42 -26.93 -14.87
CA GLU A 177 -2.99 -26.16 -13.77
C GLU A 177 -2.86 -24.66 -14.09
N VAL A 178 -4.00 -24.03 -14.37
CA VAL A 178 -4.02 -22.60 -14.67
C VAL A 178 -3.68 -21.82 -13.42
N LEU A 179 -2.59 -21.02 -13.50
CA LEU A 179 -2.21 -20.14 -12.41
C LEU A 179 -3.29 -19.08 -12.23
N GLU A 180 -3.69 -18.85 -11.00
CA GLU A 180 -4.58 -17.73 -10.68
C GLU A 180 -3.87 -16.41 -10.94
N LYS A 181 -4.58 -15.44 -11.51
CA LYS A 181 -4.05 -14.10 -11.69
C LYS A 181 -3.73 -13.52 -10.31
N PRO A 182 -2.47 -13.13 -10.03
CA PRO A 182 -2.15 -12.44 -8.79
C PRO A 182 -3.05 -11.22 -8.65
N THR A 183 -3.58 -10.99 -7.44
CA THR A 183 -4.44 -9.83 -7.17
C THR A 183 -3.66 -8.56 -7.51
N GLU A 184 -4.02 -7.90 -8.59
CA GLU A 184 -3.44 -6.60 -8.93
C GLU A 184 -3.99 -5.59 -7.92
N VAL A 185 -3.13 -5.07 -7.06
CA VAL A 185 -3.30 -3.68 -6.64
C VAL A 185 -2.99 -2.88 -7.90
N ASN A 186 -3.98 -2.22 -8.43
CA ASN A 186 -3.87 -1.52 -9.71
C ASN A 186 -2.99 -0.27 -9.53
N ASP A 187 -1.67 -0.46 -9.39
CA ASP A 187 -0.66 0.62 -9.35
C ASP A 187 -0.66 1.45 -10.65
N ALA A 188 -1.35 0.95 -11.68
CA ALA A 188 -1.38 1.55 -13.01
C ALA A 188 -2.58 2.47 -13.27
N MET A 189 -3.51 2.62 -12.31
CA MET A 189 -4.58 3.60 -12.44
C MET A 189 -4.07 4.96 -11.96
N ASP A 190 -3.41 5.68 -12.85
CA ASP A 190 -3.02 7.09 -12.68
C ASP A 190 -4.30 7.94 -12.63
N ILE A 191 -4.89 8.02 -11.44
CA ILE A 191 -6.07 8.86 -11.21
C ILE A 191 -5.55 10.29 -11.13
N ARG A 192 -5.53 10.98 -12.24
CA ARG A 192 -5.30 12.41 -12.27
C ARG A 192 -6.57 13.12 -11.81
N LEU A 193 -6.57 13.48 -10.56
CA LEU A 193 -7.63 14.28 -9.96
C LEU A 193 -7.22 15.74 -10.07
N GLU A 194 -7.58 16.35 -11.17
CA GLU A 194 -7.36 17.78 -11.39
C GLU A 194 -8.64 18.55 -10.99
N PRO A 195 -8.52 19.57 -10.12
CA PRO A 195 -9.68 20.40 -9.80
C PRO A 195 -10.15 21.14 -11.06
N ASN A 196 -11.45 21.15 -11.30
CA ASN A 196 -12.05 21.82 -12.44
C ASN A 196 -11.78 23.33 -12.47
N ILE A 197 -11.61 23.95 -11.29
CA ILE A 197 -11.38 25.37 -11.12
C ILE A 197 -10.09 25.56 -10.33
N LEU A 198 -9.15 26.33 -10.88
CA LEU A 198 -7.94 26.70 -10.15
C LEU A 198 -8.22 27.85 -9.16
N SER A 199 -7.82 27.68 -7.92
CA SER A 199 -7.85 28.75 -6.91
C SER A 199 -6.84 29.86 -7.20
N GLY A 200 -6.96 30.98 -6.50
CA GLY A 200 -5.88 31.98 -6.38
C GLY A 200 -4.62 31.37 -5.78
N ASN A 201 -3.52 32.13 -5.76
CA ASN A 201 -2.26 31.65 -5.17
C ASN A 201 -2.34 31.52 -3.65
N ASP A 202 -3.01 32.49 -3.01
CA ASP A 202 -3.33 32.45 -1.58
C ASP A 202 -4.65 31.71 -1.42
N VAL A 203 -4.61 30.55 -0.74
CA VAL A 203 -5.80 29.69 -0.57
C VAL A 203 -6.45 29.94 0.78
N LEU A 204 -5.63 30.02 1.83
CA LEU A 204 -6.09 30.26 3.19
C LEU A 204 -5.09 31.15 3.93
N THR A 205 -5.59 32.14 4.66
CA THR A 205 -4.81 32.93 5.60
C THR A 205 -5.55 32.95 6.94
N VAL A 206 -4.85 32.58 8.00
CA VAL A 206 -5.34 32.55 9.37
C VAL A 206 -4.50 33.54 10.17
N ASN A 207 -5.15 34.52 10.82
CA ASN A 207 -4.50 35.56 11.59
C ASN A 207 -5.02 35.56 13.03
N GLY A 208 -4.13 35.36 14.00
CA GLY A 208 -4.41 35.53 15.42
C GLY A 208 -5.52 34.64 15.99
N LEU A 209 -5.75 33.44 15.39
CA LEU A 209 -6.86 32.56 15.76
C LEU A 209 -6.73 32.08 17.22
N ALA A 210 -7.83 32.21 17.99
CA ALA A 210 -7.92 31.72 19.36
C ALA A 210 -9.23 30.94 19.60
N LYS A 211 -9.15 29.92 20.45
CA LYS A 211 -10.32 29.12 20.87
C LYS A 211 -10.16 28.53 22.25
N SER A 212 -11.24 28.62 23.02
CA SER A 212 -11.36 28.03 24.36
C SER A 212 -12.74 27.37 24.52
N PHE A 213 -12.81 26.33 25.32
CA PHE A 213 -14.07 25.72 25.73
C PHE A 213 -14.17 25.75 27.27
N GLY A 214 -15.05 26.60 27.79
CA GLY A 214 -15.16 26.84 29.22
C GLY A 214 -13.84 27.36 29.81
N SER A 215 -13.22 26.65 30.73
CA SER A 215 -11.94 26.99 31.33
C SER A 215 -10.73 26.48 30.56
N GLN A 216 -10.91 25.64 29.55
CA GLN A 216 -9.83 25.03 28.79
C GLN A 216 -9.53 25.84 27.54
N THR A 217 -8.40 26.51 27.51
CA THR A 217 -7.87 27.18 26.30
C THR A 217 -7.12 26.17 25.46
N LEU A 218 -7.56 25.97 24.22
CA LEU A 218 -6.93 25.07 23.26
C LEU A 218 -5.70 25.72 22.64
N PHE A 219 -5.87 26.90 22.08
CA PHE A 219 -4.81 27.68 21.44
C PHE A 219 -5.10 29.19 21.48
N THR A 220 -4.05 29.97 21.34
CA THR A 220 -4.09 31.45 21.32
C THR A 220 -3.14 31.95 20.24
N ASP A 221 -3.57 32.96 19.49
CA ASP A 221 -2.73 33.71 18.54
C ASP A 221 -2.10 32.80 17.46
N LEU A 222 -2.91 31.84 16.88
CA LEU A 222 -2.45 31.02 15.78
C LEU A 222 -2.49 31.81 14.46
N SER A 223 -1.34 31.89 13.79
CA SER A 223 -1.24 32.56 12.49
C SER A 223 -0.47 31.66 11.52
N PHE A 224 -1.06 31.39 10.37
CA PHE A 224 -0.45 30.62 9.28
C PHE A 224 -1.17 30.90 7.96
N ASP A 225 -0.51 30.57 6.86
CA ASP A 225 -1.05 30.67 5.52
C ASP A 225 -0.93 29.33 4.79
N VAL A 226 -1.74 29.12 3.76
CA VAL A 226 -1.66 27.96 2.86
C VAL A 226 -1.72 28.46 1.41
N LYS A 227 -0.74 28.07 0.61
CA LYS A 227 -0.64 28.42 -0.81
C LYS A 227 -1.19 27.31 -1.69
N ARG A 228 -1.54 27.68 -2.92
CA ARG A 228 -2.02 26.74 -3.92
C ARG A 228 -1.00 25.64 -4.20
N GLY A 229 -1.48 24.40 -4.20
CA GLY A 229 -0.69 23.20 -4.47
C GLY A 229 0.12 22.71 -3.27
N GLU A 230 0.08 23.39 -2.11
CA GLU A 230 0.68 22.87 -0.88
C GLU A 230 -0.15 21.72 -0.32
N ARG A 231 0.54 20.76 0.26
CA ARG A 231 -0.03 19.70 1.08
C ARG A 231 0.48 19.87 2.50
N VAL A 232 -0.39 20.45 3.34
CA VAL A 232 -0.05 20.88 4.70
C VAL A 232 -0.62 19.89 5.70
N ALA A 233 0.24 19.28 6.51
CA ALA A 233 -0.15 18.43 7.62
C ALA A 233 -0.17 19.21 8.92
N ILE A 234 -1.26 19.13 9.71
CA ILE A 234 -1.30 19.62 11.09
C ILE A 234 -1.07 18.44 12.02
N ILE A 235 -0.04 18.54 12.86
CA ILE A 235 0.30 17.55 13.87
C ILE A 235 0.26 18.16 15.27
N GLY A 236 0.36 17.33 16.29
CA GLY A 236 0.34 17.72 17.71
C GLY A 236 -0.36 16.69 18.57
N ASP A 237 -0.27 16.82 19.88
CA ASP A 237 -0.86 15.87 20.83
C ASP A 237 -2.39 15.85 20.78
N ASN A 238 -3.00 14.79 21.34
CA ASN A 238 -4.44 14.69 21.42
C ASN A 238 -5.03 15.75 22.34
N GLY A 239 -6.15 16.35 21.90
CA GLY A 239 -6.84 17.39 22.66
C GLY A 239 -6.27 18.79 22.51
N THR A 240 -5.23 19.02 21.68
CA THR A 240 -4.67 20.36 21.43
C THR A 240 -5.57 21.24 20.55
N GLY A 241 -6.59 20.68 19.90
CA GLY A 241 -7.55 21.43 19.10
C GLY A 241 -7.35 21.34 17.58
N LYS A 242 -6.61 20.35 17.07
CA LYS A 242 -6.38 20.13 15.63
C LYS A 242 -7.69 20.06 14.83
N THR A 243 -8.59 19.15 15.20
CA THR A 243 -9.96 19.03 14.62
C THR A 243 -10.74 20.34 14.76
N THR A 244 -10.58 21.05 15.88
CA THR A 244 -11.27 22.33 16.10
C THR A 244 -10.80 23.38 15.10
N ILE A 245 -9.50 23.45 14.77
CA ILE A 245 -8.98 24.34 13.71
C ILE A 245 -9.66 24.03 12.38
N LEU A 246 -9.72 22.73 11.97
CA LEU A 246 -10.40 22.34 10.74
C LEU A 246 -11.88 22.71 10.73
N LYS A 247 -12.57 22.51 11.85
CA LYS A 247 -14.00 22.89 12.00
C LYS A 247 -14.21 24.41 11.94
N ILE A 248 -13.30 25.20 12.49
CA ILE A 248 -13.38 26.67 12.39
C ILE A 248 -13.15 27.11 10.94
N ILE A 249 -12.17 26.56 10.22
CA ILE A 249 -11.92 26.88 8.80
C ILE A 249 -13.15 26.55 7.94
N ASN A 250 -13.88 25.49 8.27
CA ASN A 250 -15.12 25.10 7.58
C ASN A 250 -16.36 25.88 8.05
N GLY A 251 -16.24 26.82 9.02
CA GLY A 251 -17.37 27.57 9.54
C GLY A 251 -18.34 26.78 10.40
N LEU A 252 -17.94 25.59 10.88
CA LEU A 252 -18.74 24.74 11.76
C LEU A 252 -18.65 25.15 13.24
N VAL A 253 -17.58 25.82 13.60
CA VAL A 253 -17.32 26.35 14.95
C VAL A 253 -16.84 27.80 14.80
N GLU A 254 -17.40 28.71 15.58
CA GLU A 254 -16.93 30.10 15.60
C GLU A 254 -15.65 30.23 16.43
N PRO A 255 -14.65 31.00 15.97
CA PRO A 255 -13.47 31.33 16.79
C PRO A 255 -13.86 32.28 17.91
N ASP A 256 -13.04 32.35 18.98
CA ASP A 256 -13.21 33.35 20.05
C ASP A 256 -12.51 34.67 19.68
N ASP A 257 -11.43 34.57 18.90
CA ASP A 257 -10.68 35.74 18.36
C ASP A 257 -9.96 35.31 17.09
N GLY A 258 -9.54 36.29 16.27
CA GLY A 258 -8.81 36.09 15.02
C GLY A 258 -9.71 36.08 13.79
N GLU A 259 -9.07 36.02 12.64
CA GLU A 259 -9.71 36.10 11.33
C GLU A 259 -9.25 35.00 10.40
N ILE A 260 -10.19 34.46 9.61
CA ILE A 260 -9.93 33.47 8.54
C ILE A 260 -10.31 34.10 7.20
N ILE A 261 -9.34 34.16 6.29
CA ILE A 261 -9.51 34.70 4.96
C ILE A 261 -9.31 33.58 3.94
N LEU A 262 -10.36 33.25 3.20
CA LEU A 262 -10.29 32.34 2.06
C LEU A 262 -9.91 33.11 0.79
N GLY A 263 -9.02 32.55 0.01
CA GLY A 263 -8.57 33.11 -1.25
C GLY A 263 -9.67 33.13 -2.33
N SER A 264 -9.35 33.77 -3.44
CA SER A 264 -10.29 33.84 -4.56
C SER A 264 -10.52 32.47 -5.22
N ARG A 265 -11.77 32.16 -5.57
CA ARG A 265 -12.19 30.90 -6.21
C ARG A 265 -11.81 29.65 -5.42
N VAL A 266 -11.73 29.73 -4.10
CA VAL A 266 -11.49 28.57 -3.24
C VAL A 266 -12.81 27.85 -3.00
N HIS A 267 -12.85 26.55 -3.36
CA HIS A 267 -13.95 25.63 -3.10
C HIS A 267 -13.46 24.56 -2.16
N ILE A 268 -14.00 24.55 -0.94
CA ILE A 268 -13.60 23.61 0.13
C ILE A 268 -14.33 22.30 -0.04
N GLY A 269 -13.59 21.19 0.03
CA GLY A 269 -14.10 19.85 0.25
C GLY A 269 -13.66 19.35 1.62
N TYR A 270 -14.62 19.07 2.51
CA TYR A 270 -14.32 18.64 3.88
C TYR A 270 -14.61 17.16 4.08
N TYR A 271 -13.64 16.43 4.60
CA TYR A 271 -13.77 15.04 5.03
C TYR A 271 -13.76 14.98 6.55
N ASP A 272 -14.89 14.60 7.15
CA ASP A 272 -15.05 14.41 8.58
C ASP A 272 -14.89 12.92 8.95
N GLN A 273 -14.32 12.65 10.09
CA GLN A 273 -14.12 11.31 10.64
C GLN A 273 -15.43 10.51 10.80
N ASP A 274 -16.55 11.18 11.02
CA ASP A 274 -17.85 10.53 11.26
C ASP A 274 -18.58 10.06 9.99
N HIS A 275 -18.01 10.26 8.79
CA HIS A 275 -18.57 9.83 7.48
C HIS A 275 -20.07 10.15 7.26
N GLN A 276 -20.55 11.26 7.82
CA GLN A 276 -21.98 11.62 7.85
C GLN A 276 -22.62 11.92 6.49
N VAL A 277 -21.87 11.84 5.39
CA VAL A 277 -22.27 12.27 4.05
C VAL A 277 -22.81 11.12 3.19
N LEU A 278 -22.82 9.88 3.70
CA LEU A 278 -23.20 8.68 2.94
C LEU A 278 -24.63 8.22 3.28
N HIS A 279 -25.40 7.84 2.24
CA HIS A 279 -26.76 7.30 2.39
C HIS A 279 -26.68 5.78 2.49
N MET A 280 -26.93 5.22 3.68
CA MET A 280 -26.73 3.80 3.98
C MET A 280 -27.62 2.84 3.17
N GLU A 281 -28.76 3.31 2.70
CA GLU A 281 -29.74 2.55 1.88
C GLU A 281 -29.36 2.46 0.40
N LYS A 282 -28.51 3.36 -0.10
CA LYS A 282 -28.10 3.38 -1.51
C LYS A 282 -26.97 2.40 -1.78
N THR A 283 -26.87 2.00 -3.05
CA THR A 283 -25.67 1.29 -3.55
C THR A 283 -24.53 2.28 -3.78
N LEU A 284 -23.29 1.77 -3.87
CA LEU A 284 -22.12 2.59 -4.19
C LEU A 284 -22.33 3.34 -5.50
N PHE A 285 -22.85 2.65 -6.51
CA PHE A 285 -23.10 3.22 -7.81
C PHE A 285 -24.13 4.36 -7.75
N GLU A 286 -25.26 4.15 -7.06
CA GLU A 286 -26.31 5.16 -6.88
C GLU A 286 -25.78 6.37 -6.11
N GLU A 287 -25.00 6.17 -5.06
CA GLU A 287 -24.44 7.25 -4.23
C GLU A 287 -23.56 8.20 -5.06
N ILE A 288 -22.72 7.67 -5.94
CA ILE A 288 -21.87 8.49 -6.80
C ILE A 288 -22.67 9.09 -7.96
N SER A 289 -23.57 8.31 -8.57
CA SER A 289 -24.39 8.77 -9.70
C SER A 289 -25.31 9.94 -9.31
N ASP A 290 -25.93 9.86 -8.14
CA ASP A 290 -26.82 10.91 -7.64
C ASP A 290 -26.05 12.17 -7.21
N ALA A 291 -24.83 11.99 -6.66
CA ALA A 291 -23.96 13.11 -6.31
C ALA A 291 -23.40 13.83 -7.55
N TYR A 292 -23.18 13.11 -8.65
CA TYR A 292 -22.56 13.62 -9.88
C TYR A 292 -23.32 13.21 -11.13
N PRO A 293 -24.51 13.80 -11.41
CA PRO A 293 -25.37 13.38 -12.52
C PRO A 293 -24.75 13.56 -13.92
N GLY A 294 -23.68 14.35 -14.03
CA GLY A 294 -22.94 14.56 -15.30
C GLY A 294 -21.93 13.47 -15.66
N MET A 295 -21.68 12.52 -14.75
CA MET A 295 -20.70 11.45 -14.99
C MET A 295 -21.32 10.28 -15.76
N SER A 296 -20.55 9.74 -16.71
CA SER A 296 -20.93 8.50 -17.41
C SER A 296 -20.77 7.28 -16.50
N ASN A 297 -21.57 6.23 -16.74
CA ASN A 297 -21.47 4.96 -16.00
C ASN A 297 -20.05 4.37 -16.02
N THR A 298 -19.31 4.56 -17.12
CA THR A 298 -17.92 4.11 -17.24
C THR A 298 -16.99 4.88 -16.30
N GLN A 299 -17.16 6.20 -16.21
CA GLN A 299 -16.37 7.03 -15.30
C GLN A 299 -16.64 6.68 -13.83
N ILE A 300 -17.92 6.50 -13.45
CA ILE A 300 -18.29 6.08 -12.08
C ILE A 300 -17.64 4.75 -11.73
N ARG A 301 -17.74 3.74 -12.62
CA ARG A 301 -17.12 2.43 -12.40
C ARG A 301 -15.60 2.50 -12.36
N SER A 302 -14.98 3.30 -13.22
CA SER A 302 -13.51 3.49 -13.21
C SER A 302 -13.05 4.14 -11.90
N THR A 303 -13.77 5.15 -11.41
CA THR A 303 -13.44 5.77 -10.13
C THR A 303 -13.61 4.78 -8.98
N LEU A 304 -14.74 4.06 -8.91
CA LEU A 304 -14.96 3.05 -7.87
C LEU A 304 -13.90 1.94 -7.92
N ALA A 305 -13.52 1.49 -9.12
CA ALA A 305 -12.46 0.50 -9.30
C ALA A 305 -11.09 0.99 -8.79
N ALA A 306 -10.80 2.27 -8.92
CA ALA A 306 -9.61 2.90 -8.37
C ALA A 306 -9.55 2.87 -6.84
N PHE A 307 -10.72 2.85 -6.20
CA PHE A 307 -10.87 2.66 -4.76
C PHE A 307 -11.15 1.19 -4.38
N LEU A 308 -10.78 0.23 -5.25
CA LEU A 308 -10.91 -1.22 -5.08
C LEU A 308 -12.35 -1.76 -5.04
N PHE A 309 -13.31 -1.06 -5.60
CA PHE A 309 -14.66 -1.59 -5.79
C PHE A 309 -14.83 -2.03 -7.24
N THR A 310 -14.67 -3.35 -7.49
CA THR A 310 -14.67 -3.93 -8.84
C THR A 310 -15.85 -4.86 -9.07
N GLY A 311 -16.21 -5.08 -10.34
CA GLY A 311 -17.26 -6.02 -10.71
C GLY A 311 -18.61 -5.71 -10.06
N ASP A 312 -19.14 -6.66 -9.30
CA ASP A 312 -20.44 -6.56 -8.62
C ASP A 312 -20.38 -5.77 -7.30
N ASP A 313 -19.19 -5.47 -6.79
CA ASP A 313 -19.04 -4.70 -5.55
C ASP A 313 -19.70 -3.32 -5.65
N VAL A 314 -19.71 -2.73 -6.85
CA VAL A 314 -20.32 -1.41 -7.10
C VAL A 314 -21.82 -1.36 -6.80
N PHE A 315 -22.48 -2.51 -6.74
CA PHE A 315 -23.91 -2.64 -6.41
C PHE A 315 -24.18 -3.04 -4.96
N LYS A 316 -23.15 -3.19 -4.13
CA LYS A 316 -23.32 -3.38 -2.68
C LYS A 316 -23.94 -2.14 -2.06
N ARG A 317 -24.76 -2.33 -1.03
CA ARG A 317 -25.30 -1.22 -0.25
C ARG A 317 -24.24 -0.66 0.67
N ILE A 318 -24.23 0.65 0.85
CA ILE A 318 -23.28 1.33 1.74
C ILE A 318 -23.41 0.85 3.18
N GLY A 319 -24.65 0.53 3.61
CA GLY A 319 -24.89 -0.02 4.95
C GLY A 319 -24.22 -1.37 5.22
N ASP A 320 -23.99 -2.18 4.17
CA ASP A 320 -23.37 -3.50 4.28
C ASP A 320 -21.83 -3.46 4.27
N LEU A 321 -21.25 -2.28 4.01
CA LEU A 321 -19.81 -2.09 3.96
C LEU A 321 -19.18 -2.01 5.36
N SER A 322 -17.94 -2.45 5.48
CA SER A 322 -17.10 -2.20 6.65
C SER A 322 -16.80 -0.71 6.82
N GLY A 323 -16.32 -0.30 8.00
CA GLY A 323 -15.94 1.09 8.27
C GLY A 323 -14.89 1.61 7.28
N GLY A 324 -13.85 0.81 6.98
CA GLY A 324 -12.82 1.15 6.02
C GLY A 324 -13.32 1.26 4.58
N GLU A 325 -14.24 0.39 4.15
CA GLU A 325 -14.88 0.48 2.83
C GLU A 325 -15.72 1.74 2.71
N ARG A 326 -16.50 2.10 3.74
CA ARG A 326 -17.24 3.37 3.77
C ARG A 326 -16.32 4.58 3.69
N GLY A 327 -15.19 4.55 4.39
CA GLY A 327 -14.16 5.59 4.28
C GLY A 327 -13.66 5.76 2.84
N ARG A 328 -13.37 4.66 2.13
CA ARG A 328 -12.96 4.70 0.70
C ARG A 328 -14.04 5.30 -0.21
N VAL A 329 -15.31 4.97 0.00
CA VAL A 329 -16.42 5.56 -0.78
C VAL A 329 -16.55 7.05 -0.53
N SER A 330 -16.46 7.47 0.74
CA SER A 330 -16.50 8.88 1.13
C SER A 330 -15.34 9.67 0.51
N LEU A 331 -14.13 9.10 0.50
CA LEU A 331 -12.97 9.69 -0.16
C LEU A 331 -13.15 9.76 -1.68
N ALA A 332 -13.64 8.69 -2.31
CA ALA A 332 -13.94 8.70 -3.75
C ALA A 332 -14.94 9.82 -4.10
N LYS A 333 -16.00 9.95 -3.32
CA LYS A 333 -17.01 11.00 -3.47
C LYS A 333 -16.39 12.40 -3.31
N LEU A 334 -15.55 12.61 -2.29
CA LEU A 334 -14.87 13.88 -2.07
C LEU A 334 -13.94 14.25 -3.23
N MET A 335 -13.17 13.29 -3.72
CA MET A 335 -12.21 13.54 -4.80
C MET A 335 -12.85 13.79 -6.17
N LEU A 336 -14.10 13.38 -6.35
CA LEU A 336 -14.92 13.71 -7.53
C LEU A 336 -15.58 15.09 -7.41
N SER A 337 -15.54 15.72 -6.25
CA SER A 337 -16.10 17.05 -6.05
C SER A 337 -15.33 18.11 -6.83
N GLU A 338 -15.97 19.25 -7.07
CA GLU A 338 -15.32 20.42 -7.69
C GLU A 338 -14.37 21.16 -6.73
N ALA A 339 -14.10 20.58 -5.57
CA ALA A 339 -13.22 21.18 -4.59
C ALA A 339 -11.80 21.31 -5.14
N ASN A 340 -11.18 22.46 -4.89
CA ASN A 340 -9.77 22.71 -5.16
C ASN A 340 -8.94 22.91 -3.89
N PHE A 341 -9.60 22.87 -2.74
CA PHE A 341 -9.00 22.88 -1.40
C PHE A 341 -9.64 21.77 -0.56
N LEU A 342 -8.90 20.68 -0.33
CA LEU A 342 -9.35 19.56 0.49
C LEU A 342 -8.92 19.76 1.93
N ILE A 343 -9.86 19.58 2.86
CA ILE A 343 -9.62 19.57 4.30
C ILE A 343 -9.98 18.19 4.82
N LEU A 344 -8.99 17.46 5.39
CA LEU A 344 -9.17 16.07 5.80
C LEU A 344 -8.86 15.91 7.30
N ASP A 345 -9.82 15.38 8.06
CA ASP A 345 -9.65 15.10 9.48
C ASP A 345 -9.44 13.59 9.69
N GLU A 346 -8.21 13.19 10.04
CA GLU A 346 -7.77 11.82 10.26
C GLU A 346 -8.20 10.84 9.13
N PRO A 347 -7.86 11.12 7.86
CA PRO A 347 -8.39 10.36 6.72
C PRO A 347 -7.83 8.93 6.64
N THR A 348 -6.78 8.61 7.39
CA THR A 348 -6.15 7.29 7.45
C THR A 348 -6.73 6.38 8.53
N ASN A 349 -7.59 6.90 9.43
CA ASN A 349 -8.18 6.11 10.50
C ASN A 349 -9.10 5.03 9.93
N HIS A 350 -9.00 3.83 10.49
CA HIS A 350 -9.77 2.65 10.09
C HIS A 350 -9.54 2.15 8.65
N LEU A 351 -8.57 2.72 7.92
CA LEU A 351 -8.17 2.23 6.61
C LEU A 351 -7.11 1.12 6.75
N ASP A 352 -7.28 0.05 5.98
CA ASP A 352 -6.24 -0.96 5.80
C ASP A 352 -5.04 -0.40 5.02
N ILE A 353 -3.91 -1.10 5.04
CA ILE A 353 -2.67 -0.66 4.40
C ILE A 353 -2.89 -0.36 2.90
N THR A 354 -3.64 -1.20 2.21
CA THR A 354 -3.93 -1.02 0.78
C THR A 354 -4.76 0.24 0.50
N SER A 355 -5.78 0.50 1.33
CA SER A 355 -6.60 1.72 1.23
C SER A 355 -5.79 2.98 1.54
N LYS A 356 -4.85 2.93 2.50
CA LYS A 356 -3.91 4.01 2.78
C LYS A 356 -3.00 4.30 1.58
N GLU A 357 -2.47 3.27 0.92
CA GLU A 357 -1.64 3.42 -0.29
C GLU A 357 -2.40 4.10 -1.44
N ILE A 358 -3.66 3.74 -1.64
CA ILE A 358 -4.52 4.39 -2.64
C ILE A 358 -4.71 5.87 -2.31
N LEU A 359 -5.04 6.19 -1.06
CA LEU A 359 -5.21 7.57 -0.61
C LEU A 359 -3.91 8.38 -0.77
N GLU A 360 -2.77 7.83 -0.39
CA GLU A 360 -1.45 8.44 -0.55
C GLU A 360 -1.16 8.76 -2.02
N ASN A 361 -1.38 7.79 -2.91
CA ASN A 361 -1.17 7.96 -4.33
C ASN A 361 -2.13 9.01 -4.91
N ALA A 362 -3.41 8.96 -4.53
CA ALA A 362 -4.41 9.92 -4.97
C ALA A 362 -4.06 11.35 -4.54
N LEU A 363 -3.68 11.57 -3.27
CA LEU A 363 -3.29 12.90 -2.77
C LEU A 363 -1.95 13.39 -3.32
N SER A 364 -1.00 12.49 -3.58
CA SER A 364 0.29 12.84 -4.18
C SER A 364 0.13 13.38 -5.60
N HIS A 365 -0.87 12.89 -6.35
CA HIS A 365 -1.17 13.30 -7.72
C HIS A 365 -2.31 14.34 -7.82
N TYR A 366 -2.90 14.72 -6.70
CA TYR A 366 -3.94 15.76 -6.67
C TYR A 366 -3.37 17.13 -7.00
N GLY A 367 -3.90 17.78 -8.02
CA GLY A 367 -3.45 19.09 -8.49
C GLY A 367 -3.94 20.29 -7.66
N GLY A 368 -4.79 20.07 -6.66
CA GLY A 368 -5.30 21.10 -5.74
C GLY A 368 -4.44 21.26 -4.50
N THR A 369 -5.00 21.97 -3.50
CA THR A 369 -4.39 22.22 -2.20
C THR A 369 -5.00 21.30 -1.15
N VAL A 370 -4.20 20.80 -0.22
CA VAL A 370 -4.67 19.89 0.83
C VAL A 370 -4.20 20.37 2.20
N LEU A 371 -5.12 20.44 3.15
CA LEU A 371 -4.84 20.66 4.57
C LEU A 371 -5.41 19.46 5.35
N TYR A 372 -4.59 18.79 6.14
CA TYR A 372 -5.08 17.61 6.85
C TYR A 372 -4.48 17.46 8.25
N VAL A 373 -5.22 16.79 9.10
CA VAL A 373 -4.77 16.28 10.40
C VAL A 373 -4.54 14.79 10.25
N SER A 374 -3.40 14.27 10.66
CA SER A 374 -3.14 12.83 10.74
C SER A 374 -2.09 12.49 11.80
N HIS A 375 -2.22 11.31 12.39
CA HIS A 375 -1.20 10.69 13.25
C HIS A 375 -0.38 9.62 12.51
N ASP A 376 -0.70 9.33 11.25
CA ASP A 376 0.01 8.37 10.42
C ASP A 376 1.30 9.00 9.85
N ARG A 377 2.42 8.67 10.49
CA ARG A 377 3.74 9.21 10.15
C ARG A 377 4.18 8.87 8.74
N TYR A 378 3.85 7.67 8.25
CA TYR A 378 4.18 7.23 6.90
C TYR A 378 3.39 8.03 5.86
N PHE A 379 2.10 8.20 6.11
CA PHE A 379 1.21 9.02 5.28
C PHE A 379 1.70 10.47 5.20
N ILE A 380 2.04 11.09 6.34
CA ILE A 380 2.58 12.45 6.39
C ILE A 380 3.89 12.53 5.62
N ASN A 381 4.81 11.57 5.84
CA ASN A 381 6.11 11.57 5.17
C ASN A 381 6.01 11.52 3.64
N LYS A 382 5.03 10.76 3.13
CA LYS A 382 4.81 10.57 1.70
C LYS A 382 4.06 11.72 1.03
N THR A 383 3.14 12.37 1.75
CA THR A 383 2.22 13.34 1.15
C THR A 383 2.49 14.78 1.51
N ALA A 384 3.02 15.08 2.71
CA ALA A 384 3.22 16.46 3.16
C ALA A 384 4.36 17.15 2.42
N THR A 385 4.12 18.39 2.05
CA THR A 385 5.14 19.35 1.61
C THR A 385 5.54 20.31 2.73
N ARG A 386 4.68 20.41 3.76
CA ARG A 386 4.84 21.31 4.90
C ARG A 386 4.10 20.73 6.11
N ILE A 387 4.68 20.93 7.29
CA ILE A 387 4.11 20.47 8.56
C ILE A 387 3.90 21.68 9.48
N LEU A 388 2.71 21.75 10.05
CA LEU A 388 2.33 22.69 11.10
C LEU A 388 2.18 21.91 12.41
N ASP A 389 3.07 22.16 13.36
CA ASP A 389 3.07 21.49 14.67
C ASP A 389 2.40 22.37 15.72
N LEU A 390 1.29 21.88 16.28
CA LEU A 390 0.53 22.56 17.33
C LEU A 390 1.03 22.11 18.71
N THR A 391 2.10 22.73 19.19
CA THR A 391 2.72 22.44 20.47
C THR A 391 2.74 23.67 21.39
N GLY A 392 2.44 23.48 22.68
CA GLY A 392 2.42 24.58 23.65
C GLY A 392 1.40 25.67 23.32
N LYS A 393 0.27 25.34 22.70
CA LYS A 393 -0.79 26.27 22.26
C LYS A 393 -0.35 27.24 21.15
N ARG A 394 0.77 26.97 20.47
CA ARG A 394 1.32 27.77 19.37
C ARG A 394 1.57 26.88 18.15
N MET A 395 1.61 27.51 16.98
CA MET A 395 1.86 26.81 15.72
C MET A 395 3.33 27.00 15.31
N MET A 396 4.04 25.89 15.12
CA MET A 396 5.38 25.88 14.55
C MET A 396 5.34 25.35 13.11
N ASN A 397 6.13 25.97 12.24
CA ASN A 397 6.11 25.71 10.80
C ASN A 397 7.39 25.04 10.35
N TYR A 398 7.27 23.86 9.70
CA TYR A 398 8.36 23.09 9.14
C TYR A 398 8.12 22.89 7.64
N ILE A 399 9.04 23.42 6.81
CA ILE A 399 8.93 23.30 5.34
C ILE A 399 9.63 22.02 4.91
N GLY A 400 8.87 20.94 4.78
CA GLY A 400 9.36 19.60 4.42
C GLY A 400 8.42 18.50 4.85
N ASN A 401 8.88 17.25 4.73
CA ASN A 401 8.19 16.05 5.12
C ASN A 401 8.41 15.69 6.61
N TYR A 402 7.93 14.52 7.03
CA TYR A 402 8.04 14.08 8.42
C TYR A 402 9.49 13.81 8.86
N ASP A 403 10.35 13.29 7.97
CA ASP A 403 11.77 13.08 8.29
C ASP A 403 12.49 14.40 8.55
N TYR A 404 12.21 15.44 7.75
CA TYR A 404 12.73 16.78 7.99
C TYR A 404 12.22 17.37 9.32
N TYR A 405 10.95 17.15 9.64
CA TYR A 405 10.39 17.55 10.94
C TYR A 405 11.16 16.90 12.09
N LEU A 406 11.40 15.59 12.06
CA LEU A 406 12.15 14.89 13.12
C LEU A 406 13.56 15.44 13.29
N GLU A 407 14.24 15.75 12.17
CA GLU A 407 15.62 16.30 12.22
C GLU A 407 15.67 17.69 12.87
N LYS A 408 14.67 18.53 12.64
CA LYS A 408 14.66 19.94 13.06
C LYS A 408 13.89 20.22 14.35
N HIS A 409 13.03 19.28 14.77
CA HIS A 409 12.11 19.48 15.89
C HIS A 409 12.81 19.88 17.18
N GLU A 410 13.84 19.15 17.63
CA GLU A 410 14.57 19.47 18.87
C GLU A 410 15.23 20.86 18.80
N ALA A 411 15.85 21.19 17.69
CA ALA A 411 16.52 22.47 17.51
C ALA A 411 15.53 23.64 17.55
N MET A 412 14.37 23.49 16.92
CA MET A 412 13.32 24.50 16.90
C MET A 412 12.62 24.66 18.25
N MET A 413 12.35 23.52 18.94
CA MET A 413 11.78 23.53 20.28
C MET A 413 12.69 24.28 21.27
N ASN A 414 14.00 23.98 21.26
CA ASN A 414 14.98 24.65 22.10
C ASN A 414 15.10 26.14 21.78
N ALA A 415 14.96 26.54 20.51
CA ALA A 415 15.01 27.92 20.09
C ALA A 415 13.77 28.73 20.52
N HIS A 416 12.59 28.13 20.54
CA HIS A 416 11.31 28.79 20.83
C HIS A 416 10.91 28.78 22.32
N PHE A 417 11.21 27.69 23.04
CA PHE A 417 10.74 27.50 24.41
C PHE A 417 11.87 27.58 25.48
N GLY A 418 13.15 27.61 25.06
CA GLY A 418 14.30 27.61 25.97
C GLY A 418 14.48 26.23 26.66
N THR A 419 15.66 26.02 27.25
CA THR A 419 16.02 24.75 27.90
C THR A 419 15.26 24.45 29.21
N GLU A 420 14.46 25.38 29.74
CA GLU A 420 13.80 25.21 31.05
C GLU A 420 12.50 24.39 31.02
N ASN A 421 11.92 24.08 29.87
CA ASN A 421 10.62 23.39 29.75
C ASN A 421 10.69 21.95 29.20
N VAL A 422 11.88 21.37 29.03
CA VAL A 422 12.04 20.02 28.43
C VAL A 422 11.71 18.89 29.41
N GLU A 423 11.55 19.17 30.70
CA GLU A 423 11.25 18.14 31.71
C GLU A 423 9.76 17.73 31.79
N SER A 424 8.84 18.45 31.14
CA SER A 424 7.40 18.16 31.26
C SER A 424 6.75 17.53 30.01
N THR A 425 7.42 17.50 28.87
CA THR A 425 6.98 16.73 27.69
C THR A 425 7.97 15.58 27.53
N GLY A 426 7.51 14.34 27.69
CA GLY A 426 8.31 13.12 27.67
C GLY A 426 9.36 13.13 26.56
N GLY A 427 10.58 13.50 26.94
CA GLY A 427 11.67 13.70 26.00
C GLY A 427 11.96 12.44 25.21
N ILE A 428 11.96 12.56 23.91
CA ILE A 428 12.60 11.60 23.02
C ILE A 428 14.09 11.66 23.37
N VAL A 429 14.56 10.65 24.10
CA VAL A 429 15.99 10.50 24.42
C VAL A 429 16.71 10.33 23.09
N GLY A 430 17.39 11.36 22.65
CA GLY A 430 18.20 11.36 21.45
C GLY A 430 19.27 10.27 21.53
N PHE A 431 19.26 9.33 20.61
CA PHE A 431 20.39 8.45 20.37
C PHE A 431 21.52 9.29 19.77
N GLY A 432 22.51 9.58 20.59
CA GLY A 432 23.73 10.24 20.18
C GLY A 432 24.42 9.44 19.07
N ALA A 433 24.50 10.04 17.89
CA ALA A 433 25.39 9.57 16.84
C ALA A 433 26.82 9.70 17.31
N SER A 434 27.42 8.59 17.71
CA SER A 434 28.87 8.49 17.92
C SER A 434 29.56 8.63 16.58
N LYS A 435 30.12 9.82 16.34
CA LYS A 435 31.10 10.04 15.27
C LYS A 435 32.38 9.34 15.67
N THR A 436 32.67 8.20 15.07
CA THR A 436 34.03 7.74 14.88
C THR A 436 34.27 7.53 13.40
N GLY A 437 34.93 8.53 12.80
CA GLY A 437 35.56 8.36 11.52
C GLY A 437 36.77 7.43 11.66
N VAL A 438 36.87 6.42 10.82
CA VAL A 438 38.15 5.80 10.44
C VAL A 438 38.08 5.44 8.96
N ALA A 439 39.18 5.78 8.35
CA ALA A 439 39.48 5.73 6.92
C ALA A 439 39.43 4.31 6.33
N ALA A 440 39.27 4.30 5.01
CA ALA A 440 39.42 3.16 4.14
C ALA A 440 40.85 2.53 4.23
N GLU A 441 40.87 1.23 4.37
CA GLU A 441 41.98 0.42 3.85
C GLU A 441 41.48 -0.90 3.30
N THR A 442 41.82 -1.11 2.05
CA THR A 442 41.71 -2.35 1.29
C THR A 442 42.71 -3.38 1.78
N SER A 443 42.30 -4.60 2.05
CA SER A 443 43.15 -5.76 1.80
C SER A 443 42.37 -7.07 1.73
N ASN A 444 42.64 -7.82 0.66
CA ASN A 444 42.36 -9.23 0.47
C ASN A 444 42.92 -10.07 1.65
N ASN A 445 42.20 -11.05 2.08
CA ASN A 445 42.75 -12.41 2.09
C ASN A 445 41.71 -13.52 2.35
N ALA A 446 42.07 -14.67 1.84
CA ALA A 446 41.35 -15.90 1.67
C ALA A 446 41.23 -16.77 2.95
N ALA A 447 40.24 -17.65 2.89
CA ALA A 447 40.21 -19.04 3.34
C ALA A 447 40.35 -19.40 4.82
N GLN A 448 39.29 -20.10 5.24
CA GLN A 448 39.24 -21.40 5.96
C GLN A 448 37.86 -21.49 6.62
N GLY A 449 36.96 -22.39 6.28
CA GLY A 449 37.08 -23.84 6.33
C GLY A 449 36.36 -24.34 7.58
N SER A 450 35.08 -24.72 7.48
CA SER A 450 34.58 -25.81 8.32
C SER A 450 33.43 -26.51 7.61
N ALA A 451 33.61 -27.80 7.46
CA ALA A 451 32.73 -28.75 6.83
C ALA A 451 31.48 -28.99 7.66
N VAL A 452 30.30 -28.94 7.03
CA VAL A 452 29.16 -29.80 7.39
C VAL A 452 28.31 -30.00 6.14
N ASP A 453 27.96 -31.25 5.92
CA ASP A 453 26.87 -31.79 5.11
C ASP A 453 27.12 -32.11 3.64
N ALA A 454 27.52 -33.38 3.44
CA ALA A 454 27.73 -34.02 2.14
C ALA A 454 26.43 -34.59 1.50
N GLY A 455 25.26 -34.43 2.11
CA GLY A 455 23.98 -34.95 1.61
C GLY A 455 23.27 -34.05 0.58
N GLY A 456 23.38 -32.74 0.73
CA GLY A 456 22.64 -31.79 -0.12
C GLY A 456 23.25 -31.50 -1.51
N LYS A 457 24.51 -31.89 -1.75
CA LYS A 457 25.20 -31.61 -3.01
C LYS A 457 24.87 -32.62 -4.14
N LEU A 458 24.49 -33.82 -3.80
CA LEU A 458 24.11 -34.86 -4.78
C LEU A 458 22.69 -34.61 -5.35
N ASP A 459 21.78 -34.19 -4.50
CA ASP A 459 20.39 -33.86 -4.91
C ASP A 459 20.33 -32.60 -5.78
N TRP A 460 21.12 -31.57 -5.42
CA TRP A 460 21.21 -30.33 -6.21
C TRP A 460 21.84 -30.51 -7.58
N LYS A 461 22.80 -31.44 -7.71
CA LYS A 461 23.47 -31.72 -8.99
C LYS A 461 22.55 -32.52 -9.93
N ALA A 462 21.80 -33.48 -9.40
CA ALA A 462 20.78 -34.22 -10.12
C ALA A 462 19.65 -33.29 -10.59
N GLN A 463 19.15 -32.40 -9.73
CA GLN A 463 18.12 -31.43 -10.05
C GLN A 463 18.58 -30.41 -11.11
N LYS A 464 19.85 -29.99 -11.07
CA LYS A 464 20.43 -29.08 -12.06
C LYS A 464 20.65 -29.76 -13.43
N GLU A 465 21.02 -31.03 -13.45
CA GLU A 465 21.15 -31.81 -14.68
C GLU A 465 19.79 -32.09 -15.31
N GLU A 466 18.77 -32.35 -14.49
CA GLU A 466 17.40 -32.55 -14.96
C GLU A 466 16.78 -31.24 -15.51
N GLN A 467 16.99 -30.12 -14.84
CA GLN A 467 16.62 -28.78 -15.36
C GLN A 467 17.38 -28.43 -16.66
N ALA A 468 18.64 -28.80 -16.76
CA ALA A 468 19.41 -28.59 -17.99
C ALA A 468 18.90 -29.46 -19.15
N ARG A 469 18.50 -30.70 -18.89
CA ARG A 469 17.87 -31.59 -19.88
C ARG A 469 16.51 -31.06 -20.31
N GLN A 470 15.67 -30.61 -19.37
CA GLN A 470 14.37 -30.01 -19.67
C GLN A 470 14.52 -28.71 -20.49
N ARG A 471 15.48 -27.83 -20.15
CA ARG A 471 15.74 -26.62 -20.94
C ARG A 471 16.27 -26.93 -22.36
N LYS A 472 17.11 -27.96 -22.50
CA LYS A 472 17.59 -28.37 -23.82
C LYS A 472 16.44 -28.91 -24.66
N ARG A 473 15.60 -29.75 -24.08
CA ARG A 473 14.40 -30.32 -24.72
C ARG A 473 13.42 -29.21 -25.16
N GLN A 474 13.15 -28.24 -24.28
CA GLN A 474 12.32 -27.07 -24.61
C GLN A 474 12.89 -26.22 -25.74
N ASN A 475 14.21 -26.00 -25.76
CA ASN A 475 14.86 -25.26 -26.84
C ASN A 475 14.83 -25.99 -28.18
N ASP A 476 15.00 -27.31 -28.15
CA ASP A 476 14.94 -28.12 -29.37
C ASP A 476 13.50 -28.23 -29.87
N LEU A 477 12.51 -28.35 -28.99
CA LEU A 477 11.08 -28.29 -29.31
C LEU A 477 10.70 -26.96 -29.94
N LYS A 478 11.16 -25.84 -29.37
CA LYS A 478 10.93 -24.50 -29.93
C LYS A 478 11.52 -24.32 -31.32
N LYS A 479 12.73 -24.85 -31.58
CA LYS A 479 13.34 -24.79 -32.92
C LYS A 479 12.52 -25.56 -33.95
N VAL A 480 12.05 -26.74 -33.59
CA VAL A 480 11.19 -27.55 -34.48
C VAL A 480 9.87 -26.83 -34.75
N GLU A 481 9.27 -26.18 -33.74
CA GLU A 481 8.05 -25.37 -33.88
C GLU A 481 8.28 -24.15 -34.79
N ASP A 482 9.41 -23.45 -34.66
CA ASP A 482 9.76 -22.32 -35.51
C ASP A 482 9.97 -22.73 -36.98
N GLU A 483 10.55 -23.93 -37.23
CA GLU A 483 10.69 -24.48 -38.57
C GLU A 483 9.34 -24.92 -39.16
N ILE A 484 8.49 -25.55 -38.38
CA ILE A 484 7.12 -25.91 -38.78
C ILE A 484 6.36 -24.66 -39.19
N HIS A 485 6.42 -23.60 -38.35
CA HIS A 485 5.71 -22.35 -38.63
C HIS A 485 6.16 -21.66 -39.94
N LYS A 486 7.47 -21.69 -40.23
CA LYS A 486 8.01 -21.15 -41.49
C LYS A 486 7.49 -21.90 -42.70
N LEU A 487 7.51 -23.22 -42.63
CA LEU A 487 7.05 -24.06 -43.75
C LEU A 487 5.53 -23.97 -43.95
N GLU A 488 4.76 -23.91 -42.89
CA GLU A 488 3.30 -23.68 -42.95
C GLU A 488 2.95 -22.30 -43.53
N THR A 489 3.73 -21.25 -43.19
CA THR A 489 3.52 -19.91 -43.76
C THR A 489 3.80 -19.94 -45.27
N ARG A 490 4.84 -20.66 -45.69
CA ARG A 490 5.19 -20.79 -47.11
C ARG A 490 4.15 -21.62 -47.86
N ASP A 491 3.62 -22.69 -47.28
CA ASP A 491 2.53 -23.52 -47.86
C ASP A 491 1.28 -22.66 -48.09
N GLY A 492 0.91 -21.78 -47.13
CA GLY A 492 -0.20 -20.83 -47.25
C GLY A 492 0.05 -19.74 -48.34
N GLU A 493 1.29 -19.27 -48.51
CA GLU A 493 1.65 -18.37 -49.63
C GLU A 493 1.46 -19.06 -51.00
N ILE A 494 1.91 -20.31 -51.10
CA ILE A 494 1.75 -21.09 -52.34
C ILE A 494 0.28 -21.32 -52.63
N ASP A 495 -0.57 -21.62 -51.65
CA ASP A 495 -2.00 -21.73 -51.83
C ASP A 495 -2.64 -20.42 -52.31
N GLY A 496 -2.17 -19.25 -51.78
CA GLY A 496 -2.57 -17.96 -52.28
C GLY A 496 -2.17 -17.71 -53.72
N LEU A 497 -0.95 -18.08 -54.13
CA LEU A 497 -0.42 -17.93 -55.47
C LEU A 497 -1.14 -18.88 -56.47
N LEU A 498 -1.53 -20.07 -56.03
CA LEU A 498 -2.29 -21.05 -56.81
C LEU A 498 -3.76 -20.58 -57.07
N CYS A 499 -4.28 -19.66 -56.27
CA CYS A 499 -5.59 -19.04 -56.47
C CYS A 499 -5.56 -17.81 -57.40
N ASP A 500 -4.39 -17.34 -57.82
CA ASP A 500 -4.26 -16.15 -58.67
C ASP A 500 -4.48 -16.51 -60.16
N GLU A 501 -5.41 -15.82 -60.85
CA GLU A 501 -5.74 -16.04 -62.24
C GLU A 501 -4.54 -15.92 -63.20
N SER A 502 -3.53 -15.13 -62.83
CA SER A 502 -2.30 -14.95 -63.62
C SER A 502 -1.40 -16.20 -63.61
N VAL A 503 -1.45 -17.02 -62.58
CA VAL A 503 -0.65 -18.26 -62.43
C VAL A 503 -1.35 -19.47 -63.12
N PHE A 504 -2.68 -19.46 -63.17
CA PHE A 504 -3.46 -20.48 -63.90
C PHE A 504 -3.11 -20.55 -65.39
N SER A 505 -2.62 -19.46 -65.98
CA SER A 505 -2.26 -19.36 -67.39
C SER A 505 -0.85 -19.87 -67.71
N ASP A 506 0.00 -20.12 -66.69
CA ASP A 506 1.41 -20.53 -66.82
C ASP A 506 1.62 -21.94 -66.24
N VAL A 507 1.50 -22.93 -67.12
CA VAL A 507 1.60 -24.36 -66.77
C VAL A 507 2.96 -24.71 -66.14
N ALA A 508 4.04 -23.98 -66.50
CA ALA A 508 5.39 -24.23 -65.92
C ALA A 508 5.46 -23.79 -64.46
N LYS A 509 4.92 -22.59 -64.13
CA LYS A 509 4.84 -22.11 -62.75
C LYS A 509 3.92 -22.93 -61.88
N LEU A 510 2.84 -23.41 -62.44
CA LEU A 510 1.86 -24.27 -61.74
C LEU A 510 2.48 -25.62 -61.33
N MET A 511 3.31 -26.22 -62.22
CA MET A 511 4.06 -27.43 -61.94
C MET A 511 5.16 -27.21 -60.86
N GLU A 512 5.84 -26.07 -60.90
CA GLU A 512 6.90 -25.69 -59.95
C GLU A 512 6.31 -25.46 -58.52
N LEU A 513 5.22 -24.74 -58.42
CA LEU A 513 4.53 -24.51 -57.15
C LEU A 513 3.93 -25.77 -56.54
N ASN A 514 3.37 -26.65 -57.37
CA ASN A 514 2.88 -27.96 -56.88
C ASN A 514 4.00 -28.87 -56.40
N LYS A 515 5.16 -28.85 -57.04
CA LYS A 515 6.35 -29.59 -56.60
C LYS A 515 6.89 -29.06 -55.28
N GLU A 516 6.98 -27.72 -55.16
CA GLU A 516 7.40 -27.08 -53.88
C GLU A 516 6.42 -27.44 -52.77
N LYS A 517 5.12 -27.46 -53.03
CA LYS A 517 4.10 -27.87 -52.07
C LYS A 517 4.24 -29.33 -51.60
N GLU A 518 4.54 -30.28 -52.52
CA GLU A 518 4.82 -31.66 -52.15
C GLU A 518 6.10 -31.79 -51.28
N GLU A 519 7.17 -31.04 -51.61
CA GLU A 519 8.39 -31.03 -50.82
C GLU A 519 8.17 -30.45 -49.42
N ILE A 520 7.36 -29.38 -49.29
CA ILE A 520 6.99 -28.78 -47.99
C ILE A 520 6.16 -29.78 -47.19
N ALA A 521 5.19 -30.46 -47.79
CA ALA A 521 4.37 -31.44 -47.10
C ALA A 521 5.20 -32.61 -46.55
N GLY A 522 6.22 -33.10 -47.29
CA GLY A 522 7.15 -34.13 -46.80
C GLY A 522 8.04 -33.64 -45.65
N LYS A 523 8.53 -32.41 -45.71
CA LYS A 523 9.33 -31.79 -44.61
C LYS A 523 8.48 -31.58 -43.36
N LEU A 524 7.26 -31.10 -43.51
CA LEU A 524 6.33 -30.94 -42.40
C LEU A 524 6.00 -32.28 -41.71
N GLU A 525 5.87 -33.38 -42.46
CA GLU A 525 5.62 -34.69 -41.88
C GLU A 525 6.82 -35.14 -41.01
N THR A 526 8.05 -34.98 -41.46
CA THR A 526 9.25 -35.33 -40.68
C THR A 526 9.49 -34.43 -39.48
N LEU A 527 9.16 -33.12 -39.57
CA LEU A 527 9.27 -32.20 -38.45
C LEU A 527 8.20 -32.45 -37.39
N TYR A 528 7.00 -32.86 -37.80
CA TYR A 528 5.97 -33.23 -36.86
C TYR A 528 6.28 -34.55 -36.12
N GLU A 529 6.95 -35.54 -36.77
CA GLU A 529 7.45 -36.73 -36.08
C GLU A 529 8.52 -36.38 -35.03
N LYS A 530 9.47 -35.52 -35.38
CA LYS A 530 10.49 -35.02 -34.44
C LYS A 530 9.90 -34.20 -33.29
N TRP A 531 8.86 -33.43 -33.59
CA TRP A 531 8.16 -32.67 -32.56
C TRP A 531 7.46 -33.60 -31.57
N GLU A 532 6.86 -34.69 -32.07
CA GLU A 532 6.17 -35.73 -31.27
C GLU A 532 7.18 -36.46 -30.34
N GLU A 533 8.36 -36.82 -30.83
CA GLU A 533 9.44 -37.42 -30.03
C GLU A 533 9.98 -36.46 -28.94
N LEU A 534 9.99 -35.15 -29.21
CA LEU A 534 10.43 -34.16 -28.24
C LEU A 534 9.32 -33.75 -27.26
N ALA A 535 8.07 -33.98 -27.56
CA ALA A 535 6.91 -33.65 -26.73
C ALA A 535 6.52 -34.77 -25.74
N GLU A 536 6.82 -36.08 -26.08
CA GLU A 536 6.72 -37.21 -25.14
C GLU A 536 7.82 -37.17 -24.05
#